data_275a59f49f8479e6635a236a26f32dcd
#
_entry.id   275a59f49f8479e6635a236a26f32dcd
#
_cell.length_a   1.000
_cell.length_b   1.000
_cell.length_c   1.000
_cell.angle_alpha   90.00
_cell.angle_beta   90.00
_cell.angle_gamma   90.00
#
_symmetry.space_group_name_H-M   'P 1'
#
loop_
_entity.id
_entity.type
_entity.pdbx_description
1 polymer ?
#
loop_
_entity_poly.entity_id
_entity_poly.type
_entity_poly.pdbx_seq_one_letter_code
_entity_poly.pdbx_strand_id
1 'polypeptide(L)'
;MDNYIVGRNAVKEALRSGRSIQRIMVSEDKVKTGLADIVGLAKSQGIEVRPTPIKQMNKYDLEVPHQGVIALVSAVQFKELGEVLQETNHEVPLLILTDSVEDPHNMGAIIRTAECVGATAVLIPKRHNAPINATVAKTSAGAIEQIPLVQVGNVVQTIKQLQKQGFWVMGAHMEGDRTLYEADMTIPTVIVIGNEGKGISRVVKDACDFLVTIPMYGNLNSLNASVAAAVLMYEAVRQRQAK
;
A
#
# COMPACT_ATOMS: atom_id res chain seq x y z
N MET A 1 5.43 -14.02 -11.86
CA MET A 1 6.44 -13.03 -12.32
C MET A 1 7.39 -12.81 -11.17
N ASP A 2 8.67 -12.91 -11.41
CA ASP A 2 9.67 -12.65 -10.38
C ASP A 2 9.64 -11.17 -10.02
N ASN A 3 9.46 -10.86 -8.75
CA ASN A 3 9.48 -9.48 -8.26
C ASN A 3 10.92 -9.09 -7.94
N TYR A 4 11.38 -8.00 -8.53
CA TYR A 4 12.72 -7.47 -8.31
C TYR A 4 12.67 -6.12 -7.60
N ILE A 5 13.55 -5.94 -6.61
CA ILE A 5 13.90 -4.63 -6.09
C ILE A 5 15.25 -4.26 -6.67
N VAL A 6 15.36 -3.07 -7.24
CA VAL A 6 16.56 -2.63 -7.97
C VAL A 6 17.10 -1.32 -7.41
N GLY A 7 18.44 -1.20 -7.45
CA GLY A 7 19.16 -0.03 -6.98
C GLY A 7 19.55 -0.10 -5.50
N ARG A 8 20.65 0.59 -5.17
CA ARG A 8 21.33 0.47 -3.87
C ARG A 8 20.46 0.82 -2.69
N ASN A 9 19.79 1.96 -2.74
CA ASN A 9 18.98 2.44 -1.62
C ASN A 9 17.75 1.56 -1.40
N ALA A 10 17.08 1.15 -2.48
CA ALA A 10 15.89 0.31 -2.40
C ALA A 10 16.21 -1.08 -1.84
N VAL A 11 17.31 -1.71 -2.27
CA VAL A 11 17.73 -3.01 -1.74
C VAL A 11 18.18 -2.90 -0.29
N LYS A 12 18.90 -1.82 0.07
CA LYS A 12 19.32 -1.59 1.46
C LYS A 12 18.11 -1.39 2.40
N GLU A 13 17.10 -0.66 1.93
CA GLU A 13 15.86 -0.46 2.67
C GLU A 13 15.07 -1.76 2.83
N ALA A 14 14.97 -2.55 1.76
CA ALA A 14 14.33 -3.86 1.80
C ALA A 14 15.00 -4.82 2.80
N LEU A 15 16.34 -4.79 2.89
CA LEU A 15 17.07 -5.56 3.89
C LEU A 15 16.79 -5.08 5.32
N ARG A 16 16.67 -3.77 5.53
CA ARG A 16 16.42 -3.19 6.86
C ARG A 16 14.99 -3.40 7.34
N SER A 17 14.03 -3.36 6.41
CA SER A 17 12.60 -3.56 6.71
C SER A 17 12.23 -5.03 6.92
N GLY A 18 13.19 -5.96 6.83
CA GLY A 18 12.93 -7.40 7.00
C GLY A 18 12.17 -8.05 5.84
N ARG A 19 12.15 -7.41 4.66
CA ARG A 19 11.49 -7.96 3.48
C ARG A 19 12.05 -9.32 3.11
N SER A 20 11.16 -10.28 2.80
CA SER A 20 11.55 -11.63 2.36
C SER A 20 12.28 -11.57 1.02
N ILE A 21 13.61 -11.57 1.07
CA ILE A 21 14.51 -11.57 -0.09
C ILE A 21 15.02 -13.00 -0.29
N GLN A 22 14.76 -13.56 -1.47
CA GLN A 22 15.21 -14.90 -1.82
C GLN A 22 16.72 -14.92 -2.12
N ARG A 23 17.19 -13.91 -2.87
CA ARG A 23 18.61 -13.74 -3.19
C ARG A 23 18.90 -12.33 -3.68
N ILE A 24 20.15 -11.92 -3.60
CA ILE A 24 20.63 -10.64 -4.12
C ILE A 24 21.70 -10.90 -5.18
N MET A 25 21.50 -10.36 -6.38
CA MET A 25 22.50 -10.33 -7.44
C MET A 25 23.30 -9.02 -7.31
N VAL A 26 24.62 -9.15 -7.31
CA VAL A 26 25.56 -8.02 -7.17
C VAL A 26 26.55 -8.05 -8.31
N SER A 27 26.78 -6.91 -8.96
CA SER A 27 27.80 -6.81 -10.00
C SER A 27 29.17 -7.22 -9.48
N GLU A 28 29.84 -8.15 -10.18
CA GLU A 28 31.17 -8.65 -9.82
C GLU A 28 32.18 -7.53 -9.61
N ASP A 29 32.13 -6.49 -10.46
CA ASP A 29 33.03 -5.34 -10.40
C ASP A 29 32.85 -4.45 -9.19
N LYS A 30 31.65 -4.51 -8.52
CA LYS A 30 31.27 -3.61 -7.43
C LYS A 30 31.12 -4.28 -6.06
N VAL A 31 31.29 -5.61 -5.99
CA VAL A 31 31.14 -6.38 -4.74
C VAL A 31 32.04 -5.82 -3.63
N LYS A 32 33.28 -5.46 -3.95
CA LYS A 32 34.28 -5.01 -2.96
C LYS A 32 34.30 -3.50 -2.70
N THR A 33 33.82 -2.67 -3.64
CA THR A 33 34.09 -1.23 -3.60
C THR A 33 32.87 -0.33 -3.43
N GLY A 34 31.67 -0.80 -3.68
CA GLY A 34 30.51 0.07 -3.66
C GLY A 34 29.23 -0.54 -3.08
N LEU A 35 29.24 -1.83 -2.78
CA LEU A 35 28.08 -2.59 -2.31
C LEU A 35 28.43 -3.46 -1.10
N ALA A 36 29.58 -3.22 -0.48
CA ALA A 36 30.06 -4.02 0.65
C ALA A 36 29.10 -3.99 1.86
N ASP A 37 28.44 -2.86 2.09
CA ASP A 37 27.43 -2.68 3.14
C ASP A 37 26.17 -3.51 2.88
N ILE A 38 25.68 -3.58 1.64
CA ILE A 38 24.55 -4.42 1.23
C ILE A 38 24.91 -5.90 1.36
N VAL A 39 26.10 -6.26 0.88
CA VAL A 39 26.59 -7.64 0.96
C VAL A 39 26.76 -8.08 2.41
N GLY A 40 27.30 -7.22 3.28
CA GLY A 40 27.45 -7.49 4.71
C GLY A 40 26.09 -7.70 5.40
N LEU A 41 25.16 -6.80 5.14
CA LEU A 41 23.80 -6.86 5.71
C LEU A 41 23.04 -8.10 5.23
N ALA A 42 23.12 -8.42 3.93
CA ALA A 42 22.49 -9.63 3.39
C ALA A 42 23.03 -10.91 4.01
N LYS A 43 24.36 -11.01 4.15
CA LYS A 43 25.00 -12.17 4.77
C LYS A 43 24.62 -12.31 6.25
N SER A 44 24.54 -11.24 7.02
CA SER A 44 24.11 -11.29 8.42
C SER A 44 22.68 -11.80 8.61
N GLN A 45 21.84 -11.67 7.56
CA GLN A 45 20.47 -12.17 7.53
C GLN A 45 20.33 -13.55 6.85
N GLY A 46 21.44 -14.20 6.48
CA GLY A 46 21.42 -15.50 5.82
C GLY A 46 20.93 -15.48 4.37
N ILE A 47 20.89 -14.29 3.73
CA ILE A 47 20.41 -14.12 2.36
C ILE A 47 21.54 -14.47 1.38
N GLU A 48 21.23 -15.28 0.36
CA GLU A 48 22.17 -15.61 -0.71
C GLU A 48 22.57 -14.36 -1.50
N VAL A 49 23.88 -14.09 -1.57
CA VAL A 49 24.45 -13.03 -2.42
C VAL A 49 25.19 -13.66 -3.57
N ARG A 50 24.70 -13.45 -4.79
CA ARG A 50 25.27 -14.01 -6.02
C ARG A 50 26.02 -12.95 -6.83
N PRO A 51 27.36 -13.03 -6.93
CA PRO A 51 28.10 -12.21 -7.91
C PRO A 51 27.59 -12.51 -9.32
N THR A 52 27.31 -11.47 -10.09
CA THR A 52 26.68 -11.61 -11.41
C THR A 52 27.34 -10.63 -12.39
N PRO A 53 27.77 -11.09 -13.58
CA PRO A 53 28.31 -10.20 -14.60
C PRO A 53 27.29 -9.14 -15.00
N ILE A 54 27.75 -7.88 -15.17
CA ILE A 54 26.88 -6.75 -15.49
C ILE A 54 26.08 -6.96 -16.79
N LYS A 55 26.67 -7.65 -17.77
CA LYS A 55 25.98 -8.02 -19.02
C LYS A 55 24.76 -8.92 -18.79
N GLN A 56 24.82 -9.79 -17.77
CA GLN A 56 23.71 -10.64 -17.40
C GLN A 56 22.64 -9.85 -16.62
N MET A 57 23.05 -8.93 -15.76
CA MET A 57 22.13 -8.05 -15.04
C MET A 57 21.35 -7.13 -15.98
N ASN A 58 21.98 -6.63 -17.04
CA ASN A 58 21.33 -5.79 -18.05
C ASN A 58 20.27 -6.52 -18.92
N LYS A 59 20.18 -7.86 -18.82
CA LYS A 59 19.13 -8.62 -19.51
C LYS A 59 17.77 -8.58 -18.78
N TYR A 60 17.78 -8.18 -17.52
CA TYR A 60 16.53 -7.95 -16.80
C TYR A 60 15.91 -6.66 -17.35
N ASP A 61 14.68 -6.77 -17.81
CA ASP A 61 13.89 -5.61 -18.26
C ASP A 61 13.38 -4.87 -17.02
N LEU A 62 14.11 -3.85 -16.62
CA LEU A 62 13.89 -3.10 -15.40
C LEU A 62 13.54 -1.66 -15.75
N GLU A 63 12.46 -1.15 -15.21
CA GLU A 63 12.01 0.23 -15.40
C GLU A 63 13.01 1.29 -14.89
N VAL A 64 13.91 0.89 -14.00
CA VAL A 64 14.90 1.78 -13.39
C VAL A 64 16.31 1.16 -13.39
N PRO A 65 17.39 1.97 -13.45
CA PRO A 65 18.77 1.48 -13.42
C PRO A 65 19.07 0.68 -12.15
N HIS A 66 19.61 -0.54 -12.31
CA HIS A 66 19.92 -1.43 -11.19
C HIS A 66 21.14 -1.03 -10.35
N GLN A 67 21.97 -0.10 -10.81
CA GLN A 67 23.15 0.41 -10.08
C GLN A 67 24.14 -0.67 -9.62
N GLY A 68 24.08 -1.87 -10.22
CA GLY A 68 24.91 -3.03 -9.87
C GLY A 68 24.32 -3.92 -8.78
N VAL A 69 23.06 -3.73 -8.37
CA VAL A 69 22.38 -4.61 -7.41
C VAL A 69 20.92 -4.81 -7.80
N ILE A 70 20.48 -6.08 -7.73
CA ILE A 70 19.11 -6.53 -7.95
C ILE A 70 18.79 -7.55 -6.86
N ALA A 71 17.74 -7.34 -6.09
CA ALA A 71 17.21 -8.32 -5.15
C ALA A 71 15.97 -9.00 -5.74
N LEU A 72 15.99 -10.33 -5.76
CA LEU A 72 14.82 -11.14 -6.04
C LEU A 72 14.05 -11.29 -4.73
N VAL A 73 12.81 -10.81 -4.72
CA VAL A 73 11.96 -10.84 -3.54
C VAL A 73 10.78 -11.77 -3.75
N SER A 74 10.30 -12.35 -2.67
CA SER A 74 9.04 -13.09 -2.70
C SER A 74 7.91 -12.15 -3.14
N ALA A 75 6.94 -12.69 -3.89
CA ALA A 75 5.71 -11.97 -4.18
C ALA A 75 5.06 -11.55 -2.86
N VAL A 76 4.53 -10.33 -2.82
CA VAL A 76 3.74 -9.87 -1.67
C VAL A 76 2.60 -10.85 -1.45
N GLN A 77 2.50 -11.38 -0.23
CA GLN A 77 1.44 -12.31 0.11
C GLN A 77 0.20 -11.51 0.48
N PHE A 78 -0.89 -11.78 -0.22
CA PHE A 78 -2.20 -11.28 0.17
C PHE A 78 -2.80 -12.25 1.18
N LYS A 79 -3.37 -11.69 2.24
CA LYS A 79 -4.15 -12.45 3.22
C LYS A 79 -5.62 -12.53 2.82
N GLU A 80 -6.32 -13.50 3.36
CA GLU A 80 -7.78 -13.57 3.23
C GLU A 80 -8.45 -12.59 4.22
N LEU A 81 -9.50 -11.90 3.77
CA LEU A 81 -10.19 -10.90 4.59
C LEU A 81 -10.70 -11.48 5.92
N GLY A 82 -11.25 -12.70 5.86
CA GLY A 82 -11.76 -13.38 7.05
C GLY A 82 -10.69 -13.65 8.11
N GLU A 83 -9.50 -14.05 7.68
CA GLU A 83 -8.35 -14.28 8.58
C GLU A 83 -7.91 -12.96 9.22
N VAL A 84 -7.79 -11.88 8.44
CA VAL A 84 -7.38 -10.57 8.95
C VAL A 84 -8.36 -10.05 10.02
N LEU A 85 -9.67 -10.22 9.81
CA LEU A 85 -10.68 -9.76 10.74
C LEU A 85 -10.76 -10.64 12.02
N GLN A 86 -10.36 -11.90 11.94
CA GLN A 86 -10.27 -12.79 13.10
C GLN A 86 -9.00 -12.56 13.91
N GLU A 87 -7.88 -12.26 13.24
CA GLU A 87 -6.57 -12.06 13.86
C GLU A 87 -6.41 -10.64 14.45
N THR A 88 -7.25 -9.69 14.06
CA THR A 88 -7.09 -8.31 14.52
C THR A 88 -7.39 -8.16 16.01
N ASN A 89 -6.46 -7.51 16.72
CA ASN A 89 -6.62 -7.11 18.11
C ASN A 89 -7.23 -5.70 18.26
N HIS A 90 -7.61 -5.06 17.14
CA HIS A 90 -8.22 -3.74 17.17
C HIS A 90 -9.67 -3.84 17.65
N GLU A 91 -10.00 -3.17 18.75
CA GLU A 91 -11.40 -3.04 19.22
C GLU A 91 -12.28 -2.38 18.16
N VAL A 92 -11.73 -1.42 17.44
CA VAL A 92 -12.41 -0.70 16.35
C VAL A 92 -11.58 -0.81 15.07
N PRO A 93 -11.82 -1.82 14.22
CA PRO A 93 -11.06 -1.99 12.98
C PRO A 93 -11.22 -0.82 12.00
N LEU A 94 -10.11 -0.48 11.30
CA LEU A 94 -10.07 0.49 10.21
C LEU A 94 -9.55 -0.20 8.95
N LEU A 95 -10.37 -0.25 7.92
CA LEU A 95 -10.02 -0.81 6.62
C LEU A 95 -9.92 0.29 5.57
N ILE A 96 -8.94 0.18 4.70
CA ILE A 96 -8.77 1.09 3.56
C ILE A 96 -9.05 0.28 2.29
N LEU A 97 -10.05 0.68 1.51
CA LEU A 97 -10.43 0.04 0.26
C LEU A 97 -10.10 0.97 -0.90
N THR A 98 -9.32 0.51 -1.86
CA THR A 98 -9.01 1.28 -3.07
C THR A 98 -10.00 0.94 -4.20
N ASP A 99 -10.40 1.94 -4.98
CA ASP A 99 -11.22 1.78 -6.17
C ASP A 99 -10.59 2.54 -7.35
N SER A 100 -9.94 1.81 -8.24
CA SER A 100 -9.28 2.37 -9.43
C SER A 100 -8.10 3.33 -9.12
N VAL A 101 -7.34 3.05 -8.07
CA VAL A 101 -6.07 3.75 -7.79
C VAL A 101 -4.98 3.12 -8.68
N GLU A 102 -4.74 3.73 -9.85
CA GLU A 102 -3.89 3.16 -10.89
C GLU A 102 -2.42 3.57 -10.79
N ASP A 103 -2.11 4.69 -10.12
CA ASP A 103 -0.73 5.14 -9.93
C ASP A 103 -0.03 4.36 -8.80
N PRO A 104 1.09 3.65 -9.09
CA PRO A 104 1.87 2.93 -8.09
C PRO A 104 2.42 3.82 -6.97
N HIS A 105 2.71 5.10 -7.24
CA HIS A 105 3.18 6.03 -6.22
C HIS A 105 2.09 6.33 -5.20
N ASN A 106 0.86 6.56 -5.66
CA ASN A 106 -0.28 6.77 -4.77
C ASN A 106 -0.63 5.51 -3.98
N MET A 107 -0.63 4.35 -4.63
CA MET A 107 -0.85 3.08 -3.95
C MET A 107 0.16 2.86 -2.82
N GLY A 108 1.44 3.07 -3.09
CA GLY A 108 2.49 2.94 -2.08
C GLY A 108 2.35 3.95 -0.93
N ALA A 109 1.99 5.20 -1.23
CA ALA A 109 1.76 6.23 -0.23
C ALA A 109 0.52 5.93 0.64
N ILE A 110 -0.56 5.41 0.05
CA ILE A 110 -1.76 4.95 0.78
C ILE A 110 -1.40 3.82 1.73
N ILE A 111 -0.70 2.79 1.26
CA ILE A 111 -0.25 1.66 2.09
C ILE A 111 0.62 2.14 3.25
N ARG A 112 1.56 3.06 2.98
CA ARG A 112 2.42 3.64 4.01
C ARG A 112 1.62 4.38 5.07
N THR A 113 0.68 5.22 4.65
CA THR A 113 -0.16 5.97 5.59
C THR A 113 -1.06 5.04 6.39
N ALA A 114 -1.64 4.02 5.76
CA ALA A 114 -2.47 3.02 6.42
C ALA A 114 -1.72 2.28 7.54
N GLU A 115 -0.45 1.93 7.30
CA GLU A 115 0.41 1.35 8.32
C GLU A 115 0.67 2.34 9.46
N CYS A 116 1.08 3.57 9.13
CA CYS A 116 1.39 4.61 10.13
C CYS A 116 0.21 4.94 11.07
N VAL A 117 -1.02 4.85 10.59
CA VAL A 117 -2.23 5.09 11.39
C VAL A 117 -2.72 3.84 12.12
N GLY A 118 -2.06 2.70 11.95
CA GLY A 118 -2.49 1.43 12.52
C GLY A 118 -3.78 0.89 11.91
N ALA A 119 -4.00 1.09 10.61
CA ALA A 119 -5.14 0.49 9.93
C ALA A 119 -5.03 -1.05 9.96
N THR A 120 -6.18 -1.72 10.03
CA THR A 120 -6.25 -3.18 10.11
C THR A 120 -5.79 -3.86 8.82
N ALA A 121 -6.15 -3.32 7.67
CA ALA A 121 -5.72 -3.81 6.36
C ALA A 121 -5.96 -2.79 5.24
N VAL A 122 -5.28 -3.03 4.10
CA VAL A 122 -5.59 -2.37 2.83
C VAL A 122 -6.19 -3.41 1.86
N LEU A 123 -7.39 -3.14 1.37
CA LEU A 123 -8.14 -3.96 0.45
C LEU A 123 -7.91 -3.45 -0.98
N ILE A 124 -7.39 -4.29 -1.85
CA ILE A 124 -6.96 -3.93 -3.21
C ILE A 124 -7.70 -4.80 -4.23
N PRO A 125 -8.53 -4.21 -5.09
CA PRO A 125 -9.17 -4.94 -6.17
C PRO A 125 -8.17 -5.59 -7.14
N LYS A 126 -8.50 -6.79 -7.62
CA LYS A 126 -7.68 -7.54 -8.61
C LYS A 126 -7.50 -6.81 -9.94
N ARG A 127 -8.43 -5.92 -10.29
CA ARG A 127 -8.46 -5.20 -11.56
C ARG A 127 -8.59 -3.71 -11.31
N HIS A 128 -8.13 -2.90 -12.29
CA HIS A 128 -8.24 -1.44 -12.27
C HIS A 128 -7.55 -0.77 -11.07
N ASN A 129 -6.49 -1.39 -10.56
CA ASN A 129 -5.61 -0.80 -9.55
C ASN A 129 -4.15 -1.02 -9.93
N ALA A 130 -3.27 -0.20 -9.37
CA ALA A 130 -1.85 -0.37 -9.53
C ALA A 130 -1.42 -1.79 -9.12
N PRO A 131 -0.63 -2.49 -9.93
CA PRO A 131 -0.04 -3.75 -9.52
C PRO A 131 0.92 -3.52 -8.36
N ILE A 132 0.95 -4.45 -7.42
CA ILE A 132 1.90 -4.41 -6.30
C ILE A 132 3.28 -4.80 -6.82
N ASN A 133 4.00 -3.81 -7.32
CA ASN A 133 5.31 -3.93 -7.97
C ASN A 133 6.43 -3.27 -7.15
N ALA A 134 7.63 -3.19 -7.72
CA ALA A 134 8.81 -2.58 -7.10
C ALA A 134 8.60 -1.09 -6.76
N THR A 135 7.81 -0.35 -7.56
CA THR A 135 7.51 1.06 -7.31
C THR A 135 6.64 1.22 -6.06
N VAL A 136 5.57 0.42 -5.93
CA VAL A 136 4.72 0.39 -4.72
C VAL A 136 5.55 0.01 -3.50
N ALA A 137 6.40 -1.01 -3.61
CA ALA A 137 7.28 -1.43 -2.52
C ALA A 137 8.24 -0.33 -2.07
N LYS A 138 8.83 0.40 -3.02
CA LYS A 138 9.71 1.53 -2.74
C LYS A 138 8.97 2.69 -2.09
N THR A 139 7.80 3.03 -2.62
CA THR A 139 7.03 4.20 -2.17
C THR A 139 6.40 3.96 -0.80
N SER A 140 6.01 2.71 -0.52
CA SER A 140 5.49 2.32 0.81
C SER A 140 6.55 2.28 1.91
N ALA A 141 7.85 2.43 1.57
CA ALA A 141 8.96 2.48 2.53
C ALA A 141 8.96 1.32 3.54
N GLY A 142 8.60 0.12 3.11
CA GLY A 142 8.54 -1.09 3.94
C GLY A 142 7.19 -1.36 4.60
N ALA A 143 6.23 -0.43 4.58
CA ALA A 143 4.90 -0.63 5.14
C ALA A 143 4.15 -1.81 4.51
N ILE A 144 4.43 -2.11 3.25
CA ILE A 144 3.86 -3.23 2.51
C ILE A 144 4.11 -4.61 3.17
N GLU A 145 5.13 -4.71 4.01
CA GLU A 145 5.47 -5.94 4.74
C GLU A 145 4.87 -5.97 6.15
N GLN A 146 4.36 -4.84 6.62
CA GLN A 146 3.87 -4.67 7.99
C GLN A 146 2.35 -4.73 8.07
N ILE A 147 1.66 -4.10 7.11
CA ILE A 147 0.19 -4.06 7.09
C ILE A 147 -0.37 -5.21 6.25
N PRO A 148 -1.41 -5.93 6.69
CA PRO A 148 -2.10 -6.91 5.88
C PRO A 148 -2.64 -6.31 4.59
N LEU A 149 -2.30 -6.91 3.45
CA LEU A 149 -2.89 -6.60 2.16
C LEU A 149 -3.88 -7.70 1.79
N VAL A 150 -5.10 -7.31 1.43
CA VAL A 150 -6.18 -8.22 1.04
C VAL A 150 -6.53 -7.96 -0.42
N GLN A 151 -6.48 -9.02 -1.24
CA GLN A 151 -6.89 -8.91 -2.62
C GLN A 151 -8.38 -9.23 -2.78
N VAL A 152 -9.17 -8.26 -3.26
CA VAL A 152 -10.62 -8.42 -3.42
C VAL A 152 -11.01 -8.60 -4.88
N GLY A 153 -11.96 -9.51 -5.14
CA GLY A 153 -12.44 -9.81 -6.49
C GLY A 153 -13.47 -8.81 -6.99
N ASN A 154 -14.46 -8.51 -6.15
CA ASN A 154 -15.56 -7.61 -6.45
C ASN A 154 -15.77 -6.62 -5.29
N VAL A 155 -15.51 -5.35 -5.57
CA VAL A 155 -15.57 -4.26 -4.57
C VAL A 155 -16.95 -4.17 -3.93
N VAL A 156 -18.02 -4.16 -4.73
CA VAL A 156 -19.40 -4.02 -4.22
C VAL A 156 -19.80 -5.20 -3.34
N GLN A 157 -19.43 -6.42 -3.71
CA GLN A 157 -19.68 -7.59 -2.86
C GLN A 157 -18.90 -7.51 -1.55
N THR A 158 -17.64 -7.07 -1.61
CA THR A 158 -16.81 -6.88 -0.41
C THR A 158 -17.42 -5.83 0.51
N ILE A 159 -17.87 -4.71 -0.02
CA ILE A 159 -18.59 -3.67 0.76
C ILE A 159 -19.81 -4.28 1.47
N LYS A 160 -20.69 -4.96 0.73
CA LYS A 160 -21.89 -5.59 1.30
C LYS A 160 -21.57 -6.65 2.36
N GLN A 161 -20.48 -7.39 2.19
CA GLN A 161 -20.01 -8.35 3.19
C GLN A 161 -19.55 -7.65 4.47
N LEU A 162 -18.79 -6.57 4.36
CA LEU A 162 -18.30 -5.79 5.51
C LEU A 162 -19.44 -5.08 6.24
N GLN A 163 -20.42 -4.52 5.52
CA GLN A 163 -21.64 -3.93 6.10
C GLN A 163 -22.41 -4.95 6.96
N LYS A 164 -22.57 -6.21 6.49
CA LYS A 164 -23.17 -7.29 7.27
C LYS A 164 -22.39 -7.66 8.53
N GLN A 165 -21.11 -7.35 8.58
CA GLN A 165 -20.24 -7.56 9.73
C GLN A 165 -20.16 -6.32 10.66
N GLY A 166 -20.98 -5.30 10.40
CA GLY A 166 -21.10 -4.13 11.25
C GLY A 166 -20.13 -2.99 10.89
N PHE A 167 -19.46 -3.07 9.74
CA PHE A 167 -18.65 -1.95 9.27
C PHE A 167 -19.51 -0.87 8.61
N TRP A 168 -19.17 0.37 8.87
CA TRP A 168 -19.67 1.51 8.11
C TRP A 168 -18.71 1.85 6.98
N VAL A 169 -19.24 1.92 5.77
CA VAL A 169 -18.44 2.13 4.56
C VAL A 169 -18.65 3.55 4.06
N MET A 170 -17.60 4.36 4.14
CA MET A 170 -17.60 5.74 3.67
C MET A 170 -16.77 5.89 2.40
N GLY A 171 -17.35 6.53 1.38
CA GLY A 171 -16.67 6.84 0.13
C GLY A 171 -16.13 8.26 0.12
N ALA A 172 -14.84 8.44 -0.18
CA ALA A 172 -14.26 9.77 -0.38
C ALA A 172 -14.74 10.36 -1.72
N HIS A 173 -15.50 11.45 -1.67
CA HIS A 173 -16.07 12.08 -2.86
C HIS A 173 -16.21 13.60 -2.70
N MET A 174 -16.04 14.35 -3.80
CA MET A 174 -16.15 15.82 -3.79
C MET A 174 -17.55 16.32 -3.41
N GLU A 175 -18.58 15.59 -3.82
CA GLU A 175 -19.99 15.88 -3.54
C GLU A 175 -20.49 14.97 -2.40
N GLY A 176 -19.71 14.88 -1.32
CA GLY A 176 -20.09 14.06 -0.17
C GLY A 176 -21.28 14.65 0.59
N ASP A 177 -22.11 13.78 1.13
CA ASP A 177 -23.30 14.15 1.93
C ASP A 177 -22.89 14.78 3.28
N ARG A 178 -21.66 14.52 3.72
CA ARG A 178 -21.09 14.98 4.99
C ARG A 178 -19.65 15.41 4.79
N THR A 179 -19.21 16.34 5.61
CA THR A 179 -17.76 16.59 5.74
C THR A 179 -17.09 15.46 6.53
N LEU A 180 -15.79 15.31 6.38
CA LEU A 180 -15.04 14.33 7.18
C LEU A 180 -15.17 14.59 8.69
N TYR A 181 -15.46 15.82 9.11
CA TYR A 181 -15.61 16.20 10.51
C TYR A 181 -16.97 15.78 11.12
N GLU A 182 -17.98 15.56 10.28
CA GLU A 182 -19.33 15.14 10.66
C GLU A 182 -19.53 13.63 10.62
N ALA A 183 -18.61 12.92 9.97
CA ALA A 183 -18.64 11.46 9.90
C ALA A 183 -18.12 10.85 11.21
N ASP A 184 -18.86 9.92 11.81
CA ASP A 184 -18.39 9.16 12.98
C ASP A 184 -17.45 8.04 12.52
N MET A 185 -16.18 8.18 12.83
CA MET A 185 -15.11 7.21 12.55
C MET A 185 -14.66 6.44 13.79
N THR A 186 -15.40 6.55 14.90
CA THR A 186 -15.12 5.86 16.17
C THR A 186 -15.68 4.44 16.24
N ILE A 187 -16.30 3.97 15.17
CA ILE A 187 -16.88 2.63 14.95
C ILE A 187 -16.08 1.87 13.89
N PRO A 188 -16.30 0.55 13.72
CA PRO A 188 -15.68 -0.20 12.63
C PRO A 188 -15.92 0.46 11.27
N THR A 189 -14.86 0.87 10.60
CA THR A 189 -14.95 1.78 9.45
C THR A 189 -14.17 1.25 8.25
N VAL A 190 -14.74 1.41 7.06
CA VAL A 190 -14.06 1.26 5.77
C VAL A 190 -14.00 2.62 5.08
N ILE A 191 -12.81 3.09 4.76
CA ILE A 191 -12.60 4.28 3.94
C ILE A 191 -12.32 3.84 2.50
N VAL A 192 -13.18 4.22 1.57
CA VAL A 192 -13.02 3.93 0.14
C VAL A 192 -12.35 5.12 -0.55
N ILE A 193 -11.20 4.86 -1.17
CA ILE A 193 -10.39 5.84 -1.89
C ILE A 193 -10.45 5.54 -3.38
N GLY A 194 -10.84 6.52 -4.16
CA GLY A 194 -10.97 6.40 -5.61
C GLY A 194 -9.77 6.92 -6.40
N ASN A 195 -9.96 6.95 -7.72
CA ASN A 195 -9.04 7.54 -8.69
C ASN A 195 -8.94 9.06 -8.53
N GLU A 196 -7.79 9.64 -8.82
CA GLU A 196 -7.54 11.08 -8.68
C GLU A 196 -8.44 11.96 -9.56
N GLY A 197 -8.72 11.50 -10.78
CA GLY A 197 -9.52 12.28 -11.73
C GLY A 197 -11.02 11.97 -11.68
N LYS A 198 -11.35 10.68 -11.49
CA LYS A 198 -12.73 10.17 -11.57
C LYS A 198 -13.38 9.92 -10.21
N GLY A 199 -12.58 9.95 -9.13
CA GLY A 199 -13.03 9.55 -7.79
C GLY A 199 -13.38 8.07 -7.72
N ILE A 200 -14.29 7.70 -6.83
CA ILE A 200 -14.84 6.35 -6.73
C ILE A 200 -15.85 6.08 -7.84
N SER A 201 -15.88 4.86 -8.36
CA SER A 201 -16.81 4.47 -9.42
C SER A 201 -18.26 4.55 -8.95
N ARG A 202 -19.18 4.80 -9.87
CA ARG A 202 -20.61 4.98 -9.56
C ARG A 202 -21.19 3.80 -8.77
N VAL A 203 -20.88 2.58 -9.19
CA VAL A 203 -21.40 1.37 -8.53
C VAL A 203 -20.86 1.18 -7.11
N VAL A 204 -19.63 1.65 -6.85
CA VAL A 204 -19.02 1.64 -5.52
C VAL A 204 -19.60 2.77 -4.68
N LYS A 205 -19.79 3.95 -5.25
CA LYS A 205 -20.45 5.11 -4.63
C LYS A 205 -21.85 4.73 -4.12
N ASP A 206 -22.64 4.07 -4.97
CA ASP A 206 -24.01 3.63 -4.65
C ASP A 206 -24.04 2.50 -3.59
N ALA A 207 -22.92 1.81 -3.36
CA ALA A 207 -22.79 0.74 -2.36
C ALA A 207 -22.30 1.24 -0.99
N CYS A 208 -21.71 2.44 -0.92
CA CYS A 208 -21.29 3.04 0.35
C CYS A 208 -22.50 3.42 1.21
N ASP A 209 -22.34 3.44 2.54
CA ASP A 209 -23.39 3.90 3.46
C ASP A 209 -23.59 5.41 3.37
N PHE A 210 -22.50 6.16 3.13
CA PHE A 210 -22.51 7.60 2.89
C PHE A 210 -21.20 8.05 2.21
N LEU A 211 -21.22 9.28 1.74
CA LEU A 211 -20.06 9.90 1.10
C LEU A 211 -19.52 11.01 1.98
N VAL A 212 -18.19 11.07 2.09
CA VAL A 212 -17.52 12.13 2.85
C VAL A 212 -16.73 13.03 1.92
N THR A 213 -16.80 14.33 2.17
CA THR A 213 -16.00 15.34 1.49
C THR A 213 -14.96 15.94 2.42
N ILE A 214 -13.78 16.26 1.87
CA ILE A 214 -12.77 17.08 2.53
C ILE A 214 -13.04 18.52 2.12
N PRO A 215 -13.35 19.44 3.04
CA PRO A 215 -13.62 20.84 2.70
C PRO A 215 -12.45 21.49 1.99
N MET A 216 -12.71 22.10 0.84
CA MET A 216 -11.71 22.80 0.05
C MET A 216 -11.98 24.31 0.11
N TYR A 217 -10.96 25.09 0.48
CA TYR A 217 -11.06 26.54 0.66
C TYR A 217 -10.35 27.33 -0.43
N GLY A 218 -9.69 26.62 -1.36
CA GLY A 218 -9.00 27.21 -2.50
C GLY A 218 -9.76 27.09 -3.81
N ASN A 219 -9.08 27.37 -4.93
CA ASN A 219 -9.64 27.28 -6.27
C ASN A 219 -9.64 25.86 -6.85
N LEU A 220 -8.88 24.94 -6.26
CA LEU A 220 -8.86 23.53 -6.66
C LEU A 220 -9.97 22.78 -5.92
N ASN A 221 -10.60 21.85 -6.62
CA ASN A 221 -11.76 21.09 -6.13
C ASN A 221 -11.39 19.69 -5.62
N SER A 222 -10.13 19.29 -5.71
CA SER A 222 -9.68 17.94 -5.27
C SER A 222 -8.23 17.95 -4.78
N LEU A 223 -7.91 16.98 -3.92
CA LEU A 223 -6.57 16.60 -3.52
C LEU A 223 -6.09 15.40 -4.35
N ASN A 224 -4.78 15.20 -4.38
CA ASN A 224 -4.22 13.92 -4.80
C ASN A 224 -4.81 12.77 -3.96
N ALA A 225 -5.04 11.60 -4.56
CA ALA A 225 -5.71 10.47 -3.92
C ALA A 225 -5.03 10.01 -2.62
N SER A 226 -3.70 9.94 -2.61
CA SER A 226 -2.95 9.54 -1.40
C SER A 226 -2.99 10.60 -0.30
N VAL A 227 -3.05 11.88 -0.67
CA VAL A 227 -3.21 12.99 0.28
C VAL A 227 -4.61 12.97 0.89
N ALA A 228 -5.67 12.81 0.07
CA ALA A 228 -7.04 12.66 0.55
C ALA A 228 -7.18 11.47 1.49
N ALA A 229 -6.60 10.32 1.13
CA ALA A 229 -6.54 9.14 1.97
C ALA A 229 -5.88 9.42 3.32
N ALA A 230 -4.75 10.13 3.32
CA ALA A 230 -4.03 10.47 4.55
C ALA A 230 -4.87 11.38 5.47
N VAL A 231 -5.52 12.39 4.93
CA VAL A 231 -6.39 13.29 5.69
C VAL A 231 -7.54 12.52 6.36
N LEU A 232 -8.22 11.64 5.62
CA LEU A 232 -9.33 10.83 6.16
C LEU A 232 -8.85 9.81 7.21
N MET A 233 -7.73 9.15 6.96
CA MET A 233 -7.15 8.19 7.92
C MET A 233 -6.73 8.86 9.23
N TYR A 234 -6.10 10.03 9.16
CA TYR A 234 -5.70 10.77 10.37
C TYR A 234 -6.89 11.38 11.09
N GLU A 235 -7.97 11.74 10.41
CA GLU A 235 -9.21 12.13 11.08
C GLU A 235 -9.80 10.96 11.88
N ALA A 236 -9.79 9.75 11.32
CA ALA A 236 -10.21 8.56 12.07
C ALA A 236 -9.35 8.36 13.34
N VAL A 237 -8.02 8.52 13.24
CA VAL A 237 -7.13 8.46 14.41
C VAL A 237 -7.48 9.53 15.42
N ARG A 238 -7.63 10.78 14.98
CA ARG A 238 -7.97 11.91 15.87
C ARG A 238 -9.26 11.64 16.66
N GLN A 239 -10.31 11.17 15.99
CA GLN A 239 -11.58 10.86 16.64
C GLN A 239 -11.47 9.71 17.65
N ARG A 240 -10.68 8.67 17.33
CA ARG A 240 -10.48 7.50 18.19
C ARG A 240 -9.60 7.79 19.41
N GLN A 241 -8.69 8.75 19.32
CA GLN A 241 -7.86 9.18 20.45
C GLN A 241 -8.53 10.21 21.37
N ALA A 242 -9.60 10.85 20.91
CA ALA A 242 -10.34 11.84 21.69
C ALA A 242 -11.37 11.21 22.65
N LYS A 243 -11.52 9.88 22.64
CA LYS A 243 -12.30 9.09 23.57
C LYS A 243 -11.42 8.58 24.70
#